data_1f01c5b8dd9a0953ce8868eeeeb282ff
#
_entry.id   1f01c5b8dd9a0953ce8868eeeeb282ff
#
_cell.length_a   1.000
_cell.length_b   1.000
_cell.length_c   1.000
_cell.angle_alpha   90.00
_cell.angle_beta   90.00
_cell.angle_gamma   90.00
#
_symmetry.space_group_name_H-M   'P 1'
#
loop_
_entity.id
_entity.type
_entity.pdbx_description
1 polymer ?
#
loop_
_entity_poly.entity_id
_entity_poly.type
_entity_poly.pdbx_seq_one_letter_code
_entity_poly.pdbx_strand_id
1 'polypeptide(L)'
;PVEIDVLQKKKEELAKFVDRYNDAVSMVTGTVTSLESLNESIEEKIKEIDEYQAELARTKDGLGETRSKNEKIIKNFKALIEA
;
A
#
# COMPACT_ATOMS: atom_id res chain seq x y z
N PRO A 1 28.36 27.40 47.42
CA PRO A 1 27.84 26.57 48.50
C PRO A 1 27.44 25.17 48.03
N VAL A 2 27.63 24.20 48.87
CA VAL A 2 27.36 22.80 48.59
C VAL A 2 25.89 22.52 48.26
N GLU A 3 24.95 23.23 48.85
CA GLU A 3 23.50 23.11 48.62
C GLU A 3 23.11 23.49 47.19
N ILE A 4 23.74 24.53 46.62
CA ILE A 4 23.47 24.96 45.23
C ILE A 4 23.98 23.90 44.25
N ASP A 5 25.15 23.31 44.49
CA ASP A 5 25.72 22.27 43.68
C ASP A 5 24.86 21.00 43.69
N VAL A 6 24.34 20.61 44.86
CA VAL A 6 23.43 19.45 45.00
C VAL A 6 22.12 19.71 44.23
N LEU A 7 21.54 20.88 44.38
CA LEU A 7 20.31 21.22 43.65
C LEU A 7 20.51 21.24 42.13
N GLN A 8 21.61 21.83 41.67
CA GLN A 8 21.96 21.89 40.25
C GLN A 8 22.14 20.46 39.71
N LYS A 9 22.81 19.57 40.43
CA LYS A 9 22.99 18.17 40.05
C LYS A 9 21.65 17.43 39.96
N LYS A 10 20.71 17.68 40.85
CA LYS A 10 19.36 17.13 40.82
C LYS A 10 18.57 17.59 39.62
N LYS A 11 18.70 18.87 39.24
CA LYS A 11 18.06 19.43 38.04
C LYS A 11 18.62 18.80 36.76
N GLU A 12 19.92 18.55 36.70
CA GLU A 12 20.56 17.89 35.57
C GLU A 12 20.10 16.42 35.45
N GLU A 13 19.96 15.71 36.55
CA GLU A 13 19.42 14.36 36.57
C GLU A 13 17.97 14.31 36.06
N LEU A 14 17.14 15.28 36.51
CA LEU A 14 15.76 15.40 36.05
C LEU A 14 15.68 15.67 34.55
N ALA A 15 16.53 16.55 34.04
CA ALA A 15 16.59 16.86 32.61
C ALA A 15 16.93 15.61 31.77
N LYS A 16 17.82 14.75 32.26
CA LYS A 16 18.15 13.48 31.60
C LYS A 16 16.95 12.54 31.53
N PHE A 17 16.14 12.47 32.59
CA PHE A 17 14.93 11.64 32.57
C PHE A 17 13.89 12.19 31.59
N VAL A 18 13.74 13.50 31.50
CA VAL A 18 12.84 14.16 30.53
C VAL A 18 13.30 13.85 29.09
N ASP A 19 14.60 13.96 28.83
CA ASP A 19 15.17 13.62 27.51
C ASP A 19 14.90 12.16 27.12
N ARG A 20 15.10 11.23 28.06
CA ARG A 20 14.81 9.82 27.83
C ARG A 20 13.33 9.55 27.55
N TYR A 21 12.45 10.24 28.25
CA TYR A 21 11.01 10.16 28.00
C TYR A 21 10.67 10.66 26.58
N ASN A 22 11.20 11.83 26.21
CA ASN A 22 10.98 12.40 24.89
C ASN A 22 11.51 11.51 23.78
N ASP A 23 12.67 10.90 23.96
CA ASP A 23 13.24 9.94 23.01
C ASP A 23 12.34 8.71 22.84
N ALA A 24 11.82 8.18 23.94
CA ALA A 24 10.89 7.06 23.90
C ALA A 24 9.59 7.40 23.18
N VAL A 25 9.02 8.58 23.42
CA VAL A 25 7.81 9.06 22.73
C VAL A 25 8.09 9.26 21.23
N SER A 26 9.24 9.85 20.89
CA SER A 26 9.64 10.02 19.48
C SER A 26 9.79 8.70 18.73
N MET A 27 10.29 7.67 19.40
CA MET A 27 10.39 6.33 18.83
C MET A 27 9.01 5.75 18.53
N VAL A 28 8.04 5.90 19.41
CA VAL A 28 6.66 5.44 19.23
C VAL A 28 5.98 6.21 18.10
N THR A 29 6.05 7.54 18.11
CA THR A 29 5.45 8.37 17.07
C THR A 29 6.08 8.13 15.71
N GLY A 30 7.39 7.92 15.66
CA GLY A 30 8.10 7.54 14.43
C GLY A 30 7.64 6.19 13.88
N THR A 31 7.40 5.22 14.74
CA THR A 31 6.87 3.91 14.36
C THR A 31 5.46 4.05 13.77
N VAL A 32 4.59 4.82 14.40
CA VAL A 32 3.23 5.09 13.88
C VAL A 32 3.30 5.72 12.50
N THR A 33 4.10 6.76 12.32
CA THR A 33 4.28 7.43 11.03
C THR A 33 4.79 6.47 9.95
N SER A 34 5.74 5.60 10.29
CA SER A 34 6.27 4.61 9.37
C SER A 34 5.21 3.59 8.95
N LEU A 35 4.37 3.14 9.88
CA LEU A 35 3.28 2.21 9.58
C LEU A 35 2.20 2.85 8.73
N GLU A 36 1.86 4.10 8.99
CA GLU A 36 0.91 4.85 8.17
C GLU A 36 1.42 5.02 6.73
N SER A 37 2.68 5.36 6.57
CA SER A 37 3.33 5.47 5.26
C SER A 37 3.37 4.13 4.52
N LEU A 38 3.65 3.04 5.24
CA LEU A 38 3.60 1.69 4.67
C LEU A 38 2.18 1.35 4.19
N ASN A 39 1.16 1.68 4.97
CA ASN A 39 -0.22 1.42 4.57
C ASN A 39 -0.64 2.21 3.34
N GLU A 40 -0.19 3.45 3.19
CA GLU A 40 -0.41 4.23 1.97
C GLU A 40 0.20 3.54 0.74
N SER A 41 1.43 3.05 0.88
CA SER A 41 2.10 2.31 -0.21
C SER A 41 1.37 1.00 -0.54
N ILE A 42 0.85 0.31 0.45
CA ILE A 42 0.04 -0.91 0.27
C ILE A 42 -1.25 -0.59 -0.47
N GLU A 43 -1.95 0.48 -0.08
CA GLU A 43 -3.18 0.92 -0.74
C GLU A 43 -2.96 1.27 -2.22
N GLU A 44 -1.86 1.94 -2.53
CA GLU A 44 -1.48 2.23 -3.91
C GLU A 44 -1.27 0.94 -4.72
N LYS A 45 -0.61 -0.06 -4.13
CA LYS A 45 -0.41 -1.36 -4.78
C LYS A 45 -1.72 -2.10 -5.00
N ILE A 46 -2.61 -2.10 -4.03
CA ILE A 46 -3.94 -2.70 -4.17
C ILE A 46 -4.68 -2.04 -5.33
N LYS A 47 -4.64 -0.72 -5.41
CA LYS A 47 -5.27 0.03 -6.49
C LYS A 47 -4.70 -0.33 -7.87
N GLU A 48 -3.37 -0.42 -7.98
CA GLU A 48 -2.71 -0.85 -9.23
C GLU A 48 -3.17 -2.25 -9.65
N ILE A 49 -3.28 -3.18 -8.71
CA ILE A 49 -3.74 -4.54 -8.96
C ILE A 49 -5.21 -4.53 -9.43
N ASP A 50 -6.06 -3.77 -8.78
CA ASP A 50 -7.47 -3.65 -9.15
C ASP A 50 -7.63 -3.09 -10.57
N GLU A 51 -6.86 -2.07 -10.93
CA GLU A 51 -6.84 -1.50 -12.27
C GLU A 51 -6.35 -2.52 -13.30
N TYR A 52 -5.32 -3.28 -12.98
CA TYR A 52 -4.81 -4.33 -13.85
C TYR A 52 -5.83 -5.46 -14.06
N GLN A 53 -6.50 -5.90 -12.99
CA GLN A 53 -7.56 -6.90 -13.08
C GLN A 53 -8.73 -6.42 -13.95
N ALA A 54 -9.11 -5.16 -13.81
CA ALA A 54 -10.17 -4.57 -14.64
C ALA A 54 -9.78 -4.55 -16.13
N GLU A 55 -8.53 -4.24 -16.42
CA GLU A 55 -8.02 -4.24 -17.79
C GLU A 55 -7.94 -5.64 -18.37
N LEU A 56 -7.51 -6.62 -17.59
CA LEU A 56 -7.53 -8.03 -17.96
C LEU A 56 -8.96 -8.50 -18.27
N ALA A 57 -9.93 -8.12 -17.46
CA ALA A 57 -11.33 -8.48 -17.69
C ALA A 57 -11.85 -7.89 -19.01
N ARG A 58 -11.55 -6.64 -19.30
CA ARG A 58 -11.93 -6.00 -20.57
C ARG A 58 -11.27 -6.70 -21.77
N THR A 59 -10.00 -7.05 -21.65
CA THR A 59 -9.26 -7.77 -22.70
C THR A 59 -9.87 -9.13 -22.95
N LYS A 60 -10.16 -9.87 -21.88
CA LYS A 60 -10.82 -11.18 -21.95
C LYS A 60 -12.18 -11.09 -22.62
N ASP A 61 -12.99 -10.10 -22.28
CA ASP A 61 -14.30 -9.87 -22.90
C ASP A 61 -14.16 -9.59 -24.39
N GLY A 62 -13.21 -8.74 -24.77
CA GLY A 62 -12.92 -8.44 -26.16
C GLY A 62 -12.51 -9.66 -26.97
N LEU A 63 -11.66 -10.51 -26.39
CA LEU A 63 -11.28 -11.78 -27.03
C LEU A 63 -12.47 -12.73 -27.16
N GLY A 64 -13.34 -12.79 -26.15
CA GLY A 64 -14.56 -13.58 -26.20
C GLY A 64 -15.50 -13.12 -27.29
N GLU A 65 -15.67 -11.82 -27.47
CA GLU A 65 -16.47 -11.27 -28.59
C GLU A 65 -15.89 -11.62 -29.96
N THR A 66 -14.59 -11.51 -30.12
CA THR A 66 -13.90 -11.89 -31.36
C THR A 66 -14.08 -13.38 -31.65
N ARG A 67 -13.92 -14.22 -30.64
CA ARG A 67 -14.15 -15.66 -30.78
C ARG A 67 -15.58 -15.96 -31.21
N SER A 68 -16.57 -15.30 -30.63
CA SER A 68 -17.98 -15.46 -30.98
C SER A 68 -18.25 -15.06 -32.42
N LYS A 69 -17.68 -13.97 -32.90
CA LYS A 69 -17.77 -13.56 -34.31
C LYS A 69 -17.14 -14.59 -35.24
N ASN A 70 -15.98 -15.10 -34.88
CA ASN A 70 -15.30 -16.14 -35.66
C ASN A 70 -16.11 -17.44 -35.71
N GLU A 71 -16.73 -17.84 -34.63
CA GLU A 71 -17.60 -19.02 -34.57
C GLU A 71 -18.79 -18.90 -35.54
N LYS A 72 -19.39 -17.70 -35.61
CA LYS A 72 -20.47 -17.44 -36.57
C LYS A 72 -19.99 -17.51 -38.02
N ILE A 73 -18.82 -16.96 -38.32
CA ILE A 73 -18.22 -17.00 -39.65
C ILE A 73 -17.91 -18.47 -40.04
N ILE A 74 -17.31 -19.20 -39.14
CA ILE A 74 -17.00 -20.64 -39.34
C ILE A 74 -18.28 -21.42 -39.63
N LYS A 75 -19.31 -21.20 -38.82
CA LYS A 75 -20.61 -21.88 -39.02
C LYS A 75 -21.20 -21.54 -40.39
N ASN A 76 -21.17 -20.29 -40.82
CA ASN A 76 -21.70 -19.87 -42.12
C ASN A 76 -20.92 -20.49 -43.28
N PHE A 77 -19.58 -20.51 -43.20
CA PHE A 77 -18.75 -21.15 -44.22
C PHE A 77 -18.94 -22.67 -44.27
N LYS A 78 -19.04 -23.34 -43.14
CA LYS A 78 -19.34 -24.77 -43.09
C LYS A 78 -20.68 -25.09 -43.76
N ALA A 79 -21.72 -24.29 -43.50
CA ALA A 79 -23.03 -24.45 -44.13
C ALA A 79 -22.95 -24.36 -45.66
N LEU A 80 -22.14 -23.43 -46.18
CA LEU A 80 -21.94 -23.29 -47.64
C LEU A 80 -21.21 -24.50 -48.24
N ILE A 81 -20.22 -25.05 -47.55
CA ILE A 81 -19.43 -26.17 -48.03
C ILE A 81 -20.22 -27.46 -47.94
N GLU A 82 -21.00 -27.67 -46.89
CA GLU A 82 -21.79 -28.87 -46.66
C GLU A 82 -23.12 -28.92 -47.44
N ALA A 83 -23.54 -27.78 -47.95
CA ALA A 83 -24.73 -27.73 -48.79
C ALA A 83 -24.43 -28.29 -50.16
#